data_0a152b0949671cbd4c52f97dfcd8a87d
#
_entry.id   0a152b0949671cbd4c52f97dfcd8a87d
#
_cell.length_a   1.000
_cell.length_b   1.000
_cell.length_c   1.000
_cell.angle_alpha   90.00
_cell.angle_beta   90.00
_cell.angle_gamma   90.00
#
_symmetry.space_group_name_H-M   'P 1'
#
loop_
_entity.id
_entity.type
_entity.pdbx_description
1 polymer ?
#
loop_
_entity_poly.entity_id
_entity_poly.type
_entity_poly.pdbx_seq_one_letter_code
_entity_poly.pdbx_strand_id
1 'polypeptide(L)'
;MDLGASEEQLAAADAAIRSTDGVVEVSYVSPQEVLDRYADMLKDYTNLREAFEDDNPFNPNYVVVVDDPNHISDIAARLRTISGVEDVVAPVEMSRLFVTLQTAINYACYGIVAVLALVSMVVINNTIKITVFNRRKEINIMKLVGATNGFIRFPFFVEGVTSGLVSAALASGIICGAYYALTLWYEENPTNISQLFGGTLVPLQDVWYYLVIGFAALGFVL
;
A
#
# COMPACT_ATOMS: atom_id res chain seq x y z
N MET A 1 -30.96 -5.05 -0.45
CA MET A 1 -31.64 -6.32 -0.12
C MET A 1 -33.14 -6.09 -0.08
N ASP A 2 -33.92 -7.12 -0.40
CA ASP A 2 -35.38 -6.99 -0.47
C ASP A 2 -35.97 -6.84 0.95
N LEU A 3 -36.88 -5.90 1.17
CA LEU A 3 -37.58 -5.63 2.46
C LEU A 3 -38.35 -6.85 3.02
N GLY A 4 -38.52 -7.91 2.23
CA GLY A 4 -39.25 -9.12 2.59
C GLY A 4 -38.39 -10.37 2.69
N ALA A 5 -37.04 -10.25 2.63
CA ALA A 5 -36.17 -11.41 2.68
C ALA A 5 -36.21 -12.09 4.05
N SER A 6 -36.48 -13.40 4.08
CA SER A 6 -36.43 -14.19 5.31
C SER A 6 -34.99 -14.26 5.84
N GLU A 7 -34.81 -14.51 7.16
CA GLU A 7 -33.48 -14.69 7.76
C GLU A 7 -32.67 -15.79 7.04
N GLU A 8 -33.33 -16.81 6.52
CA GLU A 8 -32.72 -17.90 5.78
C GLU A 8 -32.20 -17.45 4.41
N GLN A 9 -32.91 -16.53 3.74
CA GLN A 9 -32.46 -15.92 2.49
C GLN A 9 -31.31 -14.94 2.70
N LEU A 10 -31.32 -14.19 3.79
CA LEU A 10 -30.23 -13.30 4.19
C LEU A 10 -28.94 -14.10 4.48
N ALA A 11 -29.05 -15.21 5.21
CA ALA A 11 -27.93 -16.09 5.50
C ALA A 11 -27.35 -16.77 4.23
N ALA A 12 -28.24 -17.18 3.32
CA ALA A 12 -27.82 -17.76 2.03
C ALA A 12 -27.10 -16.72 1.15
N ALA A 13 -27.59 -15.49 1.11
CA ALA A 13 -26.98 -14.39 0.37
C ALA A 13 -25.62 -14.00 0.99
N ASP A 14 -25.49 -13.91 2.34
CA ASP A 14 -24.22 -13.67 3.02
C ASP A 14 -23.17 -14.72 2.67
N ALA A 15 -23.54 -16.01 2.73
CA ALA A 15 -22.64 -17.11 2.35
C ALA A 15 -22.23 -17.03 0.88
N ALA A 16 -23.15 -16.70 -0.03
CA ALA A 16 -22.85 -16.56 -1.45
C ALA A 16 -21.93 -15.35 -1.74
N ILE A 17 -22.16 -14.21 -1.09
CA ILE A 17 -21.32 -13.02 -1.22
C ILE A 17 -19.89 -13.33 -0.73
N ARG A 18 -19.74 -13.95 0.45
CA ARG A 18 -18.43 -14.32 1.01
C ARG A 18 -17.68 -15.36 0.17
N SER A 19 -18.39 -16.21 -0.57
CA SER A 19 -17.77 -17.21 -1.45
C SER A 19 -17.40 -16.67 -2.83
N THR A 20 -17.74 -15.42 -3.13
CA THR A 20 -17.42 -14.80 -4.42
C THR A 20 -15.94 -14.50 -4.51
N ASP A 21 -15.30 -14.98 -5.58
CA ASP A 21 -13.88 -14.76 -5.84
C ASP A 21 -13.56 -13.27 -5.98
N GLY A 22 -12.51 -12.81 -5.30
CA GLY A 22 -12.13 -11.40 -5.22
C GLY A 22 -12.78 -10.61 -4.08
N VAL A 23 -13.62 -11.24 -3.26
CA VAL A 23 -14.18 -10.64 -2.03
C VAL A 23 -13.27 -10.97 -0.85
N VAL A 24 -12.78 -9.93 -0.16
CA VAL A 24 -11.87 -10.07 1.01
C VAL A 24 -12.63 -10.01 2.31
N GLU A 25 -13.56 -9.07 2.43
CA GLU A 25 -14.33 -8.84 3.65
C GLU A 25 -15.77 -8.50 3.31
N VAL A 26 -16.69 -8.98 4.14
CA VAL A 26 -18.13 -8.69 4.05
C VAL A 26 -18.63 -8.27 5.41
N SER A 27 -19.12 -7.04 5.50
CA SER A 27 -19.72 -6.49 6.73
C SER A 27 -21.20 -6.27 6.51
N TYR A 28 -22.01 -6.83 7.40
CA TYR A 28 -23.45 -6.58 7.43
C TYR A 28 -23.73 -5.26 8.15
N VAL A 29 -24.53 -4.41 7.54
CA VAL A 29 -24.99 -3.13 8.11
C VAL A 29 -26.50 -3.18 8.26
N SER A 30 -26.98 -3.11 9.48
CA SER A 30 -28.41 -3.14 9.79
C SER A 30 -29.12 -1.87 9.28
N PRO A 31 -30.45 -1.93 9.02
CA PRO A 31 -31.24 -0.74 8.67
C PRO A 31 -31.09 0.41 9.66
N GLN A 32 -30.97 0.08 10.94
CA GLN A 32 -30.78 1.08 12.00
C GLN A 32 -29.41 1.76 11.91
N GLU A 33 -28.36 0.99 11.65
CA GLU A 33 -27.02 1.53 11.47
C GLU A 33 -26.92 2.40 10.21
N VAL A 34 -27.64 2.04 9.14
CA VAL A 34 -27.75 2.87 7.95
C VAL A 34 -28.40 4.21 8.29
N LEU A 35 -29.54 4.19 9.01
CA LEU A 35 -30.23 5.40 9.46
C LEU A 35 -29.32 6.27 10.33
N ASP A 36 -28.58 5.68 11.26
CA ASP A 36 -27.67 6.41 12.14
C ASP A 36 -26.53 7.09 11.36
N ARG A 37 -25.96 6.40 10.38
CA ARG A 37 -24.91 6.98 9.50
C ARG A 37 -25.43 8.17 8.70
N TYR A 38 -26.62 8.07 8.13
CA TYR A 38 -27.24 9.18 7.41
C TYR A 38 -27.62 10.33 8.35
N ALA A 39 -28.16 10.03 9.54
CA ALA A 39 -28.47 11.04 10.53
C ALA A 39 -27.24 11.80 11.01
N ASP A 40 -26.11 11.13 11.21
CA ASP A 40 -24.84 11.77 11.57
C ASP A 40 -24.27 12.64 10.44
N MET A 41 -24.46 12.23 9.20
CA MET A 41 -24.02 12.98 8.03
C MET A 41 -24.87 14.23 7.78
N LEU A 42 -26.17 14.17 8.11
CA LEU A 42 -27.16 15.21 7.84
C LEU A 42 -27.67 15.93 9.10
N LYS A 43 -27.01 15.74 10.24
CA LYS A 43 -27.43 16.31 11.54
C LYS A 43 -27.62 17.83 11.56
N ASP A 44 -26.94 18.54 10.68
CA ASP A 44 -27.09 19.99 10.53
C ASP A 44 -28.33 20.42 9.72
N TYR A 45 -29.01 19.48 9.08
CA TYR A 45 -30.13 19.75 8.19
C TYR A 45 -31.47 19.18 8.66
N THR A 46 -31.49 18.04 9.35
CA THR A 46 -32.75 17.35 9.69
C THR A 46 -32.56 16.34 10.83
N ASN A 47 -33.55 16.27 11.76
CA ASN A 47 -33.63 15.21 12.80
C ASN A 47 -34.14 13.90 12.19
N LEU A 48 -33.34 13.24 11.37
CA LEU A 48 -33.72 11.99 10.68
C LEU A 48 -34.08 10.86 11.65
N ARG A 49 -33.39 10.77 12.81
CA ARG A 49 -33.69 9.76 13.83
C ARG A 49 -35.12 9.85 14.35
N GLU A 50 -35.56 11.07 14.66
CA GLU A 50 -36.93 11.30 15.13
C GLU A 50 -37.99 11.10 14.05
N ALA A 51 -37.64 11.44 12.80
CA ALA A 51 -38.57 11.32 11.68
C ALA A 51 -38.86 9.87 11.27
N PHE A 52 -37.92 8.94 11.52
CA PHE A 52 -37.97 7.55 11.08
C PHE A 52 -37.83 6.56 12.26
N GLU A 53 -38.18 6.98 13.50
CA GLU A 53 -38.08 6.14 14.68
C GLU A 53 -39.05 4.94 14.60
N ASP A 54 -40.25 5.15 14.07
CA ASP A 54 -41.29 4.13 13.97
C ASP A 54 -41.34 3.37 12.64
N ASP A 55 -40.80 3.96 11.56
CA ASP A 55 -40.84 3.36 10.23
C ASP A 55 -39.52 3.63 9.46
N ASN A 56 -38.58 2.72 9.62
CA ASN A 56 -37.27 2.85 8.98
C ASN A 56 -37.32 2.43 7.50
N PRO A 57 -37.13 3.38 6.56
CA PRO A 57 -37.24 3.10 5.12
C PRO A 57 -35.98 2.42 4.54
N PHE A 58 -34.93 2.24 5.33
CA PHE A 58 -33.67 1.70 4.84
C PHE A 58 -33.65 0.18 4.83
N ASN A 59 -33.12 -0.38 3.77
CA ASN A 59 -32.88 -1.81 3.64
C ASN A 59 -31.57 -2.23 4.30
N PRO A 60 -31.45 -3.48 4.77
CA PRO A 60 -30.18 -4.02 5.22
C PRO A 60 -29.16 -4.01 4.05
N ASN A 61 -27.94 -3.59 4.34
CA ASN A 61 -26.87 -3.47 3.36
C ASN A 61 -25.70 -4.38 3.71
N TYR A 62 -25.02 -4.86 2.69
CA TYR A 62 -23.71 -5.48 2.82
C TYR A 62 -22.65 -4.55 2.25
N VAL A 63 -21.63 -4.25 3.04
CA VAL A 63 -20.41 -3.57 2.57
C VAL A 63 -19.41 -4.65 2.22
N VAL A 64 -19.02 -4.68 0.95
CA VAL A 64 -18.11 -5.69 0.40
C VAL A 64 -16.78 -5.03 0.07
N VAL A 65 -15.69 -5.54 0.65
CA VAL A 65 -14.32 -5.12 0.33
C VAL A 65 -13.75 -6.10 -0.68
N VAL A 66 -13.21 -5.56 -1.78
CA VAL A 66 -12.59 -6.35 -2.86
C VAL A 66 -11.07 -6.28 -2.80
N ASP A 67 -10.38 -7.31 -3.26
CA ASP A 67 -8.93 -7.42 -3.29
C ASP A 67 -8.28 -6.48 -4.33
N ASP A 68 -8.89 -6.38 -5.51
CA ASP A 68 -8.38 -5.57 -6.62
C ASP A 68 -9.46 -4.62 -7.16
N PRO A 69 -9.25 -3.30 -7.05
CA PRO A 69 -10.16 -2.29 -7.62
C PRO A 69 -10.39 -2.41 -9.12
N ASN A 70 -9.49 -3.07 -9.88
CA ASN A 70 -9.68 -3.29 -11.31
C ASN A 70 -10.83 -4.25 -11.61
N HIS A 71 -11.14 -5.17 -10.70
CA HIS A 71 -12.17 -6.19 -10.87
C HIS A 71 -13.53 -5.81 -10.27
N ILE A 72 -13.66 -4.59 -9.73
CA ILE A 72 -14.89 -4.14 -9.04
C ILE A 72 -16.15 -4.25 -9.92
N SER A 73 -16.02 -3.99 -11.21
CA SER A 73 -17.15 -4.11 -12.16
C SER A 73 -17.60 -5.55 -12.38
N ASP A 74 -16.66 -6.48 -12.46
CA ASP A 74 -16.93 -7.90 -12.69
C ASP A 74 -17.49 -8.53 -11.43
N ILE A 75 -16.93 -8.18 -10.26
CA ILE A 75 -17.44 -8.63 -8.95
C ILE A 75 -18.86 -8.08 -8.74
N ALA A 76 -19.10 -6.81 -8.99
CA ALA A 76 -20.43 -6.21 -8.88
C ALA A 76 -21.46 -6.89 -9.82
N ALA A 77 -21.05 -7.25 -11.03
CA ALA A 77 -21.91 -7.99 -11.96
C ALA A 77 -22.28 -9.39 -11.43
N ARG A 78 -21.33 -10.11 -10.83
CA ARG A 78 -21.56 -11.41 -10.17
C ARG A 78 -22.47 -11.27 -8.95
N LEU A 79 -22.22 -10.29 -8.10
CA LEU A 79 -23.04 -10.05 -6.90
C LEU A 79 -24.51 -9.74 -7.25
N ARG A 80 -24.79 -9.06 -8.37
CA ARG A 80 -26.14 -8.81 -8.86
C ARG A 80 -26.91 -10.07 -9.28
N THR A 81 -26.21 -11.17 -9.55
CA THR A 81 -26.85 -12.46 -9.91
C THR A 81 -27.24 -13.29 -8.68
N ILE A 82 -26.84 -12.88 -7.47
CA ILE A 82 -27.15 -13.60 -6.23
C ILE A 82 -28.62 -13.35 -5.88
N SER A 83 -29.34 -14.43 -5.63
CA SER A 83 -30.75 -14.34 -5.19
C SER A 83 -30.85 -13.64 -3.83
N GLY A 84 -31.72 -12.63 -3.74
CA GLY A 84 -31.90 -11.80 -2.54
C GLY A 84 -31.09 -10.50 -2.55
N VAL A 85 -30.21 -10.29 -3.53
CA VAL A 85 -29.56 -8.99 -3.78
C VAL A 85 -30.44 -8.17 -4.70
N GLU A 86 -30.94 -7.04 -4.24
CA GLU A 86 -31.80 -6.14 -5.01
C GLU A 86 -30.98 -5.25 -5.95
N ASP A 87 -29.95 -4.61 -5.42
CA ASP A 87 -29.03 -3.79 -6.22
C ASP A 87 -27.62 -3.80 -5.62
N VAL A 88 -26.63 -3.54 -6.47
CA VAL A 88 -25.21 -3.41 -6.09
C VAL A 88 -24.71 -2.06 -6.57
N VAL A 89 -24.43 -1.19 -5.61
CA VAL A 89 -23.82 0.11 -5.86
C VAL A 89 -22.31 -0.05 -5.82
N ALA A 90 -21.67 -0.01 -6.97
CA ALA A 90 -20.23 -0.08 -7.10
C ALA A 90 -19.68 1.24 -7.68
N PRO A 91 -18.79 1.96 -6.98
CA PRO A 91 -18.23 3.24 -7.45
C PRO A 91 -17.15 3.02 -8.53
N VAL A 92 -17.53 2.41 -9.66
CA VAL A 92 -16.60 1.99 -10.73
C VAL A 92 -15.77 3.15 -11.27
N GLU A 93 -16.38 4.32 -11.50
CA GLU A 93 -15.68 5.49 -12.02
C GLU A 93 -14.63 6.01 -11.03
N MET A 94 -14.97 6.04 -9.74
CA MET A 94 -14.03 6.43 -8.68
C MET A 94 -12.88 5.43 -8.59
N SER A 95 -13.18 4.13 -8.63
CA SER A 95 -12.17 3.07 -8.64
C SER A 95 -11.19 3.23 -9.80
N ARG A 96 -11.68 3.48 -11.03
CA ARG A 96 -10.83 3.73 -12.20
C ARG A 96 -9.92 4.95 -12.03
N LEU A 97 -10.43 6.02 -11.45
CA LEU A 97 -9.62 7.21 -11.15
C LEU A 97 -8.50 6.88 -10.17
N PHE A 98 -8.80 6.15 -9.10
CA PHE A 98 -7.79 5.71 -8.13
C PHE A 98 -6.70 4.83 -8.77
N VAL A 99 -7.08 3.84 -9.55
CA VAL A 99 -6.13 2.97 -10.27
C VAL A 99 -5.27 3.77 -11.24
N THR A 100 -5.86 4.72 -11.97
CA THR A 100 -5.12 5.57 -12.91
C THR A 100 -4.12 6.46 -12.18
N LEU A 101 -4.52 7.09 -11.08
CA LEU A 101 -3.65 7.91 -10.24
C LEU A 101 -2.52 7.09 -9.62
N GLN A 102 -2.84 5.91 -9.07
CA GLN A 102 -1.84 4.98 -8.51
C GLN A 102 -0.82 4.58 -9.57
N THR A 103 -1.27 4.25 -10.76
CA THR A 103 -0.40 3.88 -11.88
C THR A 103 0.51 5.04 -12.29
N ALA A 104 -0.04 6.26 -12.41
CA ALA A 104 0.74 7.45 -12.74
C ALA A 104 1.79 7.75 -11.67
N ILE A 105 1.44 7.66 -10.39
CA ILE A 105 2.36 7.85 -9.26
C ILE A 105 3.47 6.80 -9.31
N ASN A 106 3.14 5.52 -9.55
CA ASN A 106 4.13 4.45 -9.63
C ASN A 106 5.15 4.70 -10.75
N TYR A 107 4.70 5.08 -11.95
CA TYR A 107 5.62 5.42 -13.05
C TYR A 107 6.49 6.64 -12.75
N ALA A 108 5.93 7.66 -12.10
CA ALA A 108 6.70 8.82 -11.65
C ALA A 108 7.77 8.42 -10.63
N CYS A 109 7.42 7.58 -9.64
CA CYS A 109 8.37 7.05 -8.65
C CYS A 109 9.48 6.23 -9.31
N TYR A 110 9.16 5.33 -10.24
CA TYR A 110 10.18 4.57 -10.97
C TYR A 110 11.09 5.48 -11.79
N GLY A 111 10.56 6.53 -12.42
CA GLY A 111 11.36 7.53 -13.12
C GLY A 111 12.33 8.26 -12.19
N ILE A 112 11.86 8.72 -11.04
CA ILE A 112 12.71 9.38 -10.03
C ILE A 112 13.80 8.44 -9.53
N VAL A 113 13.46 7.19 -9.18
CA VAL A 113 14.45 6.19 -8.74
C VAL A 113 15.51 5.93 -9.81
N ALA A 114 15.12 5.80 -11.08
CA ALA A 114 16.05 5.62 -12.18
C ALA A 114 17.02 6.81 -12.34
N VAL A 115 16.52 8.04 -12.25
CA VAL A 115 17.36 9.24 -12.31
C VAL A 115 18.33 9.30 -11.13
N LEU A 116 17.85 9.03 -9.91
CA LEU A 116 18.70 9.02 -8.71
C LEU A 116 19.79 7.94 -8.80
N ALA A 117 19.45 6.75 -9.32
CA ALA A 117 20.42 5.68 -9.54
C ALA A 117 21.52 6.09 -10.56
N LEU A 118 21.15 6.75 -11.65
CA LEU A 118 22.11 7.28 -12.62
C LEU A 118 23.02 8.34 -12.00
N VAL A 119 22.47 9.28 -11.25
CA VAL A 119 23.27 10.30 -10.56
C VAL A 119 24.22 9.66 -9.55
N SER A 120 23.75 8.70 -8.76
CA SER A 120 24.58 7.95 -7.81
C SER A 120 25.74 7.24 -8.52
N MET A 121 25.48 6.59 -9.66
CA MET A 121 26.51 5.91 -10.46
C MET A 121 27.59 6.89 -10.96
N VAL A 122 27.20 8.09 -11.38
CA VAL A 122 28.15 9.13 -11.80
C VAL A 122 29.01 9.59 -10.62
N VAL A 123 28.38 9.86 -9.48
CA VAL A 123 29.09 10.29 -8.25
C VAL A 123 30.07 9.22 -7.78
N ILE A 124 29.65 7.94 -7.72
CA ILE A 124 30.51 6.82 -7.33
C ILE A 124 31.70 6.70 -8.28
N ASN A 125 31.49 6.75 -9.60
CA ASN A 125 32.57 6.70 -10.58
C ASN A 125 33.60 7.84 -10.39
N ASN A 126 33.12 9.05 -10.11
CA ASN A 126 34.00 10.17 -9.86
C ASN A 126 34.80 10.00 -8.56
N THR A 127 34.14 9.53 -7.51
CA THR A 127 34.76 9.26 -6.18
C THR A 127 35.84 8.19 -6.31
N ILE A 128 35.57 7.08 -7.02
CA ILE A 128 36.57 6.02 -7.27
C ILE A 128 37.77 6.58 -8.01
N LYS A 129 37.57 7.38 -9.06
CA LYS A 129 38.67 7.99 -9.83
C LYS A 129 39.58 8.85 -8.94
N ILE A 130 38.99 9.68 -8.07
CA ILE A 130 39.72 10.54 -7.15
C ILE A 130 40.46 9.68 -6.10
N THR A 131 39.83 8.67 -5.54
CA THR A 131 40.46 7.77 -4.58
C THR A 131 41.66 7.02 -5.17
N VAL A 132 41.49 6.45 -6.36
CA VAL A 132 42.59 5.78 -7.09
C VAL A 132 43.73 6.75 -7.40
N PHE A 133 43.41 7.98 -7.83
CA PHE A 133 44.41 9.00 -8.09
C PHE A 133 45.21 9.37 -6.85
N ASN A 134 44.55 9.54 -5.71
CA ASN A 134 45.20 9.87 -4.43
C ASN A 134 46.11 8.74 -3.94
N ARG A 135 45.73 7.48 -4.14
CA ARG A 135 46.50 6.29 -3.75
C ARG A 135 47.41 5.73 -4.84
N ARG A 136 47.65 6.47 -5.92
CA ARG A 136 48.44 6.00 -7.07
C ARG A 136 49.86 5.54 -6.75
N LYS A 137 50.50 6.17 -5.73
CA LYS A 137 51.87 5.77 -5.32
C LYS A 137 51.87 4.40 -4.67
N GLU A 138 50.90 4.11 -3.81
CA GLU A 138 50.71 2.81 -3.15
C GLU A 138 50.40 1.73 -4.18
N ILE A 139 49.51 2.02 -5.14
CA ILE A 139 49.15 1.11 -6.24
C ILE A 139 50.36 0.78 -7.11
N ASN A 140 51.20 1.76 -7.40
CA ASN A 140 52.43 1.54 -8.20
C ASN A 140 53.41 0.64 -7.46
N ILE A 141 53.60 0.84 -6.14
CA ILE A 141 54.46 -0.01 -5.33
C ILE A 141 53.96 -1.46 -5.34
N MET A 142 52.64 -1.67 -5.16
CA MET A 142 52.03 -2.99 -5.21
C MET A 142 52.25 -3.67 -6.58
N LYS A 143 52.15 -2.92 -7.69
CA LYS A 143 52.43 -3.44 -9.01
C LYS A 143 53.89 -3.82 -9.23
N LEU A 144 54.84 -3.06 -8.68
CA LEU A 144 56.25 -3.35 -8.76
C LEU A 144 56.63 -4.64 -8.01
N VAL A 145 55.90 -4.95 -6.92
CA VAL A 145 56.12 -6.21 -6.16
C VAL A 145 55.36 -7.38 -6.79
N GLY A 146 54.64 -7.17 -7.91
CA GLY A 146 53.96 -8.23 -8.67
C GLY A 146 52.50 -8.50 -8.23
N ALA A 147 51.85 -7.58 -7.51
CA ALA A 147 50.43 -7.75 -7.13
C ALA A 147 49.54 -7.80 -8.38
N THR A 148 48.56 -8.75 -8.35
CA THR A 148 47.58 -8.89 -9.43
C THR A 148 46.56 -7.75 -9.43
N ASN A 149 45.96 -7.45 -10.58
CA ASN A 149 44.92 -6.39 -10.69
C ASN A 149 43.72 -6.65 -9.80
N GLY A 150 43.38 -7.93 -9.52
CA GLY A 150 42.30 -8.29 -8.61
C GLY A 150 42.60 -7.90 -7.17
N PHE A 151 43.81 -8.14 -6.71
CA PHE A 151 44.28 -7.80 -5.38
C PHE A 151 44.25 -6.28 -5.14
N ILE A 152 44.59 -5.48 -6.16
CA ILE A 152 44.57 -4.03 -6.11
C ILE A 152 43.12 -3.49 -6.03
N ARG A 153 42.16 -4.15 -6.72
CA ARG A 153 40.74 -3.70 -6.76
C ARG A 153 39.95 -4.14 -5.57
N PHE A 154 40.34 -5.21 -4.91
CA PHE A 154 39.59 -5.82 -3.78
C PHE A 154 39.29 -4.84 -2.62
N PRO A 155 40.24 -4.01 -2.13
CA PRO A 155 39.96 -3.04 -1.09
C PRO A 155 38.85 -2.03 -1.47
N PHE A 156 38.85 -1.54 -2.72
CA PHE A 156 37.84 -0.60 -3.21
C PHE A 156 36.47 -1.25 -3.33
N PHE A 157 36.41 -2.53 -3.71
CA PHE A 157 35.17 -3.29 -3.72
C PHE A 157 34.59 -3.46 -2.31
N VAL A 158 35.42 -3.82 -1.34
CA VAL A 158 35.02 -3.96 0.07
C VAL A 158 34.54 -2.61 0.62
N GLU A 159 35.24 -1.52 0.32
CA GLU A 159 34.86 -0.16 0.74
C GLU A 159 33.50 0.24 0.15
N GLY A 160 33.23 -0.06 -1.13
CA GLY A 160 31.95 0.20 -1.77
C GLY A 160 30.81 -0.60 -1.15
N VAL A 161 30.99 -1.91 -0.98
CA VAL A 161 29.98 -2.80 -0.39
C VAL A 161 29.67 -2.41 1.07
N THR A 162 30.68 -2.12 1.87
CA THR A 162 30.46 -1.70 3.28
C THR A 162 29.74 -0.36 3.38
N SER A 163 30.11 0.62 2.56
CA SER A 163 29.44 1.91 2.47
C SER A 163 27.97 1.75 2.02
N GLY A 164 27.75 0.93 0.99
CA GLY A 164 26.41 0.62 0.48
C GLY A 164 25.51 -0.05 1.54
N LEU A 165 26.03 -1.03 2.28
CA LEU A 165 25.31 -1.70 3.34
C LEU A 165 24.98 -0.78 4.53
N VAL A 166 25.93 0.08 4.92
CA VAL A 166 25.66 1.09 5.98
C VAL A 166 24.59 2.07 5.54
N SER A 167 24.66 2.55 4.32
CA SER A 167 23.62 3.44 3.75
C SER A 167 22.26 2.76 3.66
N ALA A 168 22.23 1.49 3.25
CA ALA A 168 21.00 0.69 3.21
C ALA A 168 20.38 0.51 4.62
N ALA A 169 21.20 0.24 5.63
CA ALA A 169 20.75 0.10 7.02
C ALA A 169 20.16 1.41 7.56
N LEU A 170 20.81 2.55 7.28
CA LEU A 170 20.30 3.87 7.66
C LEU A 170 18.99 4.20 6.95
N ALA A 171 18.90 3.97 5.63
CA ALA A 171 17.71 4.25 4.84
C ALA A 171 16.53 3.39 5.29
N SER A 172 16.73 2.07 5.49
CA SER A 172 15.69 1.17 5.97
C SER A 172 15.23 1.54 7.38
N GLY A 173 16.15 1.93 8.27
CA GLY A 173 15.82 2.39 9.63
C GLY A 173 14.96 3.66 9.63
N ILE A 174 15.28 4.64 8.79
CA ILE A 174 14.49 5.88 8.65
C ILE A 174 13.09 5.58 8.12
N ILE A 175 12.98 4.74 7.08
CA ILE A 175 11.67 4.42 6.48
C ILE A 175 10.82 3.59 7.44
N CYS A 176 11.38 2.57 8.11
CA CYS A 176 10.66 1.80 9.12
C CYS A 176 10.21 2.68 10.28
N GLY A 177 11.07 3.61 10.74
CA GLY A 177 10.72 4.58 11.78
C GLY A 177 9.60 5.54 11.37
N ALA A 178 9.65 6.06 10.15
CA ALA A 178 8.60 6.92 9.60
C ALA A 178 7.27 6.17 9.44
N TYR A 179 7.31 4.92 8.97
CA TYR A 179 6.13 4.08 8.85
C TYR A 179 5.53 3.76 10.22
N TYR A 180 6.36 3.44 11.22
CA TYR A 180 5.91 3.21 12.59
C TYR A 180 5.26 4.46 13.20
N ALA A 181 5.86 5.64 13.00
CA ALA A 181 5.27 6.89 13.44
C ALA A 181 3.91 7.16 12.75
N LEU A 182 3.79 6.82 11.47
CA LEU A 182 2.53 6.93 10.73
C LEU A 182 1.46 5.98 11.27
N THR A 183 1.81 4.73 11.62
CA THR A 183 0.85 3.78 12.20
C THR A 183 0.36 4.23 13.56
N LEU A 184 1.23 4.75 14.43
CA LEU A 184 0.83 5.32 15.73
C LEU A 184 -0.12 6.51 15.55
N TRP A 185 0.20 7.41 14.63
CA TRP A 185 -0.66 8.56 14.35
C TRP A 185 -2.04 8.14 13.80
N TYR A 186 -2.06 7.07 12.99
CA TYR A 186 -3.30 6.49 12.47
C TYR A 186 -4.18 5.88 13.59
N GLU A 187 -3.58 5.18 14.55
CA GLU A 187 -4.28 4.61 15.71
C GLU A 187 -4.86 5.68 16.63
N GLU A 188 -4.18 6.81 16.80
CA GLU A 188 -4.67 7.95 17.59
C GLU A 188 -5.82 8.72 16.91
N ASN A 189 -5.96 8.64 15.58
CA ASN A 189 -6.95 9.39 14.80
C ASN A 189 -7.81 8.49 13.90
N PRO A 190 -8.53 7.48 14.43
CA PRO A 190 -9.19 6.47 13.63
C PRO A 190 -10.36 6.99 12.78
N THR A 191 -11.02 8.07 13.23
CA THR A 191 -12.30 8.54 12.65
C THR A 191 -12.16 9.27 11.31
N ASN A 192 -11.02 9.89 11.03
CA ASN A 192 -10.88 10.73 9.83
C ASN A 192 -10.23 10.00 8.65
N ILE A 193 -9.41 8.99 8.92
CA ILE A 193 -8.56 8.34 7.91
C ILE A 193 -9.09 6.98 7.49
N SER A 194 -9.64 6.19 8.42
CA SER A 194 -10.27 4.92 8.09
C SER A 194 -11.46 5.07 7.14
N GLN A 195 -12.19 6.19 7.25
CA GLN A 195 -13.28 6.53 6.32
C GLN A 195 -12.79 6.96 4.94
N LEU A 196 -11.60 7.57 4.85
CA LEU A 196 -11.03 8.04 3.58
C LEU A 196 -10.35 6.91 2.79
N PHE A 197 -9.70 5.99 3.47
CA PHE A 197 -8.91 4.94 2.82
C PHE A 197 -9.56 3.55 2.87
N GLY A 198 -10.69 3.40 3.59
CA GLY A 198 -11.52 2.19 3.57
C GLY A 198 -10.84 0.89 4.02
N GLY A 199 -9.66 0.98 4.64
CA GLY A 199 -8.87 -0.19 4.99
C GLY A 199 -7.91 0.03 6.15
N THR A 200 -7.45 -1.06 6.73
CA THR A 200 -6.38 -1.07 7.72
C THR A 200 -5.03 -0.91 7.02
N LEU A 201 -4.12 -0.11 7.61
CA LEU A 201 -2.74 -0.08 7.16
C LEU A 201 -2.14 -1.49 7.30
N VAL A 202 -1.39 -1.92 6.30
CA VAL A 202 -0.66 -3.20 6.37
C VAL A 202 0.29 -3.14 7.56
N PRO A 203 0.26 -4.10 8.50
CA PRO A 203 1.12 -4.04 9.67
C PRO A 203 2.59 -4.06 9.27
N LEU A 204 3.41 -3.25 9.96
CA LEU A 204 4.85 -3.13 9.69
C LEU A 204 5.55 -4.49 9.69
N GLN A 205 5.04 -5.45 10.48
CA GLN A 205 5.56 -6.81 10.60
C GLN A 205 5.59 -7.56 9.26
N ASP A 206 4.70 -7.22 8.33
CA ASP A 206 4.58 -7.89 7.03
C ASP A 206 5.40 -7.20 5.92
N VAL A 207 5.83 -5.95 6.15
CA VAL A 207 6.48 -5.12 5.12
C VAL A 207 7.96 -4.87 5.39
N TRP A 208 8.41 -4.86 6.66
CA TRP A 208 9.76 -4.45 7.03
C TRP A 208 10.87 -5.26 6.36
N TYR A 209 10.67 -6.57 6.21
CA TYR A 209 11.69 -7.44 5.62
C TYR A 209 11.85 -7.22 4.10
N TYR A 210 10.78 -6.88 3.38
CA TYR A 210 10.85 -6.51 1.97
C TYR A 210 11.63 -5.21 1.78
N LEU A 211 11.42 -4.23 2.68
CA LEU A 211 12.15 -2.97 2.68
C LEU A 211 13.64 -3.20 2.93
N VAL A 212 13.99 -3.96 3.97
CA VAL A 212 15.38 -4.24 4.33
C VAL A 212 16.09 -5.00 3.19
N ILE A 213 15.48 -6.04 2.64
CA ILE A 213 16.06 -6.82 1.53
C ILE A 213 16.20 -5.93 0.28
N GLY A 214 15.19 -5.13 -0.05
CA GLY A 214 15.24 -4.22 -1.20
C GLY A 214 16.38 -3.19 -1.09
N PHE A 215 16.53 -2.54 0.06
CA PHE A 215 17.62 -1.59 0.30
C PHE A 215 18.98 -2.27 0.35
N ALA A 216 19.09 -3.46 0.95
CA ALA A 216 20.34 -4.22 0.96
C ALA A 216 20.77 -4.63 -0.45
N ALA A 217 19.84 -5.08 -1.27
CA ALA A 217 20.11 -5.42 -2.69
C ALA A 217 20.56 -4.19 -3.49
N LEU A 218 19.90 -3.04 -3.32
CA LEU A 218 20.31 -1.79 -3.96
C LEU A 218 21.69 -1.32 -3.47
N GLY A 219 21.96 -1.39 -2.16
CA GLY A 219 23.26 -1.01 -1.60
C GLY A 219 24.40 -1.93 -2.00
N PHE A 220 24.10 -3.19 -2.34
CA PHE A 220 25.12 -4.13 -2.88
C PHE A 220 25.40 -3.91 -4.36
N VAL A 221 24.40 -3.51 -5.16
CA VAL A 221 24.51 -3.32 -6.62
C VAL A 221 25.16 -1.98 -6.97
N LEU A 222 24.91 -0.93 -6.20
CA LEU A 222 25.47 0.41 -6.39
C LEU A 222 26.87 0.54 -5.77
#